data_b89799519f5212ea8a3e3a32819d5b97
#
_entry.id   b89799519f5212ea8a3e3a32819d5b97
#
_cell.length_a   1.000
_cell.length_b   1.000
_cell.length_c   1.000
_cell.angle_alpha   90.00
_cell.angle_beta   90.00
_cell.angle_gamma   90.00
#
_symmetry.space_group_name_H-M   'P 1'
#
loop_
_entity.id
_entity.type
_entity.pdbx_description
1 polymer ?
#
loop_
_entity_poly.entity_id
_entity_poly.type
_entity_poly.pdbx_seq_one_letter_code
_entity_poly.pdbx_strand_id
1 'polypeptide(L)'
;MDYTFDLLNFEKSSNEEKNKIASRLDEHLSHTGFLIITNHGVKENIINNITNVLNSFFHKDQSFKNKSMSPIKGYPYGYFSPESETLAKSKGVITPPDLKESFNGGPLKLPNYKISKEAQEFCYLPTIWPEVPNFKLYWEDYYSEMENLSKRIMSVFAIALDLPSNFFEKFINYPISALRALNYPPIEKELLPNQQRAGAHTDYGSLTLLRPFDKIDGLQIKDMNNKWIEVPNIKNSFIINIGDLMALWTNDRWTSTLHRVIPKNNKTSRKTLVFFHQPNWDAKIKCLSSCVDTGEKYSEVISGPYLLEKFNSTIQK
;
A
#
# COMPACT_ATOMS: atom_id res chain seq x y z
N MET A 1 -19.39 -5.05 -2.06
CA MET A 1 -18.05 -5.60 -2.40
C MET A 1 -17.95 -6.96 -1.72
N ASP A 2 -18.36 -8.01 -2.44
CA ASP A 2 -18.50 -9.36 -1.87
C ASP A 2 -17.47 -10.36 -2.39
N TYR A 3 -16.37 -9.85 -3.03
CA TYR A 3 -15.37 -10.73 -3.58
C TYR A 3 -14.19 -10.91 -2.63
N THR A 4 -14.11 -12.12 -2.09
CA THR A 4 -12.96 -12.61 -1.33
C THR A 4 -12.17 -13.59 -2.18
N PHE A 5 -10.85 -13.48 -2.15
CA PHE A 5 -9.95 -14.37 -2.84
C PHE A 5 -9.21 -15.24 -1.83
N ASP A 6 -9.43 -16.55 -1.91
CA ASP A 6 -8.72 -17.55 -1.10
C ASP A 6 -7.41 -17.90 -1.77
N LEU A 7 -6.30 -17.31 -1.29
CA LEU A 7 -4.99 -17.49 -1.89
C LEU A 7 -4.49 -18.93 -1.80
N LEU A 8 -4.66 -19.56 -0.66
CA LEU A 8 -4.19 -20.95 -0.46
C LEU A 8 -4.98 -21.94 -1.31
N ASN A 9 -6.29 -21.73 -1.46
CA ASN A 9 -7.12 -22.55 -2.35
C ASN A 9 -6.65 -22.38 -3.80
N PHE A 10 -6.43 -21.15 -4.27
CA PHE A 10 -5.90 -20.89 -5.60
C PHE A 10 -4.57 -21.62 -5.84
N GLU A 11 -3.63 -21.53 -4.91
CA GLU A 11 -2.31 -22.16 -5.07
C GLU A 11 -2.36 -23.69 -5.18
N LYS A 12 -3.32 -24.32 -4.50
CA LYS A 12 -3.53 -25.77 -4.51
C LYS A 12 -4.40 -26.27 -5.66
N SER A 13 -5.09 -25.38 -6.36
CA SER A 13 -6.00 -25.73 -7.46
C SER A 13 -5.23 -26.26 -8.68
N SER A 14 -5.91 -27.06 -9.51
CA SER A 14 -5.43 -27.44 -10.82
C SER A 14 -5.23 -26.24 -11.76
N ASN A 15 -4.45 -26.41 -12.82
CA ASN A 15 -4.24 -25.31 -13.78
C ASN A 15 -5.55 -24.83 -14.41
N GLU A 16 -6.48 -25.73 -14.73
CA GLU A 16 -7.78 -25.39 -15.27
C GLU A 16 -8.59 -24.53 -14.28
N GLU A 17 -8.58 -24.92 -13.02
CA GLU A 17 -9.30 -24.22 -11.97
C GLU A 17 -8.65 -22.85 -11.64
N LYS A 18 -7.31 -22.78 -11.64
CA LYS A 18 -6.56 -21.52 -11.54
C LYS A 18 -6.97 -20.54 -12.63
N ASN A 19 -7.08 -20.97 -13.87
CA ASN A 19 -7.49 -20.11 -14.97
C ASN A 19 -8.93 -19.59 -14.79
N LYS A 20 -9.86 -20.44 -14.33
CA LYS A 20 -11.25 -20.03 -14.03
C LYS A 20 -11.31 -18.99 -12.90
N ILE A 21 -10.53 -19.21 -11.82
CA ILE A 21 -10.46 -18.27 -10.69
C ILE A 21 -9.80 -16.96 -11.14
N ALA A 22 -8.72 -17.05 -11.91
CA ALA A 22 -7.97 -15.90 -12.41
C ALA A 22 -8.81 -15.01 -13.34
N SER A 23 -9.63 -15.61 -14.23
CA SER A 23 -10.56 -14.86 -15.09
C SER A 23 -11.60 -14.08 -14.29
N ARG A 24 -12.14 -14.66 -13.20
CA ARG A 24 -13.06 -13.95 -12.30
C ARG A 24 -12.36 -12.84 -11.53
N LEU A 25 -11.10 -13.07 -11.14
CA LEU A 25 -10.29 -12.05 -10.49
C LEU A 25 -10.03 -10.86 -11.40
N ASP A 26 -9.68 -11.12 -12.66
CA ASP A 26 -9.48 -10.09 -13.68
C ASP A 26 -10.73 -9.24 -13.89
N GLU A 27 -11.88 -9.87 -14.08
CA GLU A 27 -13.18 -9.19 -14.19
C GLU A 27 -13.44 -8.32 -12.94
N HIS A 28 -13.21 -8.85 -11.74
CA HIS A 28 -13.42 -8.13 -10.50
C HIS A 28 -12.49 -6.90 -10.34
N LEU A 29 -11.20 -7.05 -10.64
CA LEU A 29 -10.23 -5.96 -10.56
C LEU A 29 -10.45 -4.88 -11.61
N SER A 30 -10.97 -5.24 -12.77
CA SER A 30 -11.38 -4.29 -13.81
C SER A 30 -12.50 -3.36 -13.34
N HIS A 31 -13.40 -3.84 -12.48
CA HIS A 31 -14.52 -3.08 -11.97
C HIS A 31 -14.24 -2.34 -10.68
N THR A 32 -13.44 -2.92 -9.79
CA THR A 32 -13.30 -2.41 -8.42
C THR A 32 -11.90 -1.95 -8.07
N GLY A 33 -10.87 -2.52 -8.69
CA GLY A 33 -9.47 -2.31 -8.31
C GLY A 33 -9.15 -2.71 -6.87
N PHE A 34 -10.08 -3.37 -6.16
CA PHE A 34 -9.95 -3.82 -4.78
C PHE A 34 -10.31 -5.29 -4.62
N LEU A 35 -9.70 -5.94 -3.64
CA LEU A 35 -9.91 -7.35 -3.38
C LEU A 35 -9.61 -7.64 -1.89
N ILE A 36 -10.25 -8.64 -1.31
CA ILE A 36 -9.99 -9.08 0.05
C ILE A 36 -9.38 -10.47 -0.01
N ILE A 37 -8.13 -10.61 0.46
CA ILE A 37 -7.43 -11.90 0.47
C ILE A 37 -7.61 -12.58 1.82
N THR A 38 -8.09 -13.82 1.77
CA THR A 38 -8.18 -14.75 2.90
C THR A 38 -7.18 -15.90 2.72
N ASN A 39 -6.95 -16.69 3.76
CA ASN A 39 -6.00 -17.82 3.74
C ASN A 39 -4.64 -17.47 3.14
N HIS A 40 -4.15 -16.28 3.47
CA HIS A 40 -2.94 -15.67 2.92
C HIS A 40 -1.63 -16.36 3.36
N GLY A 41 -1.66 -17.18 4.42
CA GLY A 41 -0.50 -17.96 4.90
C GLY A 41 0.50 -17.18 5.77
N VAL A 42 0.32 -15.88 5.98
CA VAL A 42 1.18 -15.11 6.92
C VAL A 42 0.92 -15.60 8.33
N LYS A 43 1.99 -15.93 9.05
CA LYS A 43 1.92 -16.51 10.38
C LYS A 43 1.39 -15.51 11.41
N GLU A 44 0.47 -15.96 12.26
CA GLU A 44 -0.20 -15.11 13.26
C GLU A 44 0.79 -14.48 14.26
N ASN A 45 1.85 -15.21 14.64
CA ASN A 45 2.87 -14.68 15.54
C ASN A 45 3.62 -13.47 14.94
N ILE A 46 3.88 -13.43 13.63
CA ILE A 46 4.50 -12.29 12.97
C ILE A 46 3.57 -11.08 13.01
N ILE A 47 2.27 -11.29 12.74
CA ILE A 47 1.26 -10.24 12.82
C ILE A 47 1.14 -9.71 14.26
N ASN A 48 1.10 -10.61 15.25
CA ASN A 48 0.97 -10.22 16.66
C ASN A 48 2.20 -9.47 17.16
N ASN A 49 3.40 -9.91 16.79
CA ASN A 49 4.65 -9.26 17.19
C ASN A 49 4.72 -7.82 16.70
N ILE A 50 4.50 -7.59 15.40
CA ILE A 50 4.50 -6.23 14.85
C ILE A 50 3.38 -5.36 15.42
N THR A 51 2.19 -5.92 15.60
CA THR A 51 1.05 -5.20 16.19
C THR A 51 1.36 -4.75 17.62
N ASN A 52 1.97 -5.60 18.43
CA ASN A 52 2.32 -5.30 19.82
C ASN A 52 3.38 -4.20 19.94
N VAL A 53 4.46 -4.25 19.16
CA VAL A 53 5.49 -3.20 19.21
C VAL A 53 4.99 -1.87 18.68
N LEU A 54 4.14 -1.87 17.67
CA LEU A 54 3.52 -0.64 17.15
C LEU A 54 2.53 -0.05 18.15
N ASN A 55 1.73 -0.87 18.84
CA ASN A 55 0.89 -0.41 19.93
C ASN A 55 1.75 0.22 21.03
N SER A 56 2.84 -0.43 21.42
CA SER A 56 3.77 0.12 22.42
C SER A 56 4.37 1.45 21.98
N PHE A 57 4.74 1.62 20.71
CA PHE A 57 5.27 2.85 20.15
C PHE A 57 4.24 3.97 20.09
N PHE A 58 3.06 3.74 19.53
CA PHE A 58 2.04 4.78 19.37
C PHE A 58 1.42 5.25 20.70
N HIS A 59 1.52 4.44 21.78
CA HIS A 59 1.12 4.84 23.12
C HIS A 59 2.18 5.69 23.87
N LYS A 60 3.40 5.84 23.33
CA LYS A 60 4.41 6.74 23.91
C LYS A 60 3.98 8.19 23.73
N ASP A 61 4.51 9.05 24.62
CA ASP A 61 4.31 10.49 24.51
C ASP A 61 4.94 11.05 23.21
N GLN A 62 4.54 12.25 22.85
CA GLN A 62 4.98 12.89 21.62
C GLN A 62 6.49 13.13 21.59
N SER A 63 7.09 13.44 22.75
CA SER A 63 8.53 13.72 22.87
C SER A 63 9.36 12.48 22.55
N PHE A 64 8.91 11.31 22.99
CA PHE A 64 9.53 10.03 22.67
C PHE A 64 9.44 9.72 21.18
N LYS A 65 8.25 9.83 20.60
CA LYS A 65 8.00 9.54 19.17
C LYS A 65 8.82 10.47 18.27
N ASN A 66 8.94 11.74 18.64
CA ASN A 66 9.70 12.75 17.89
C ASN A 66 11.20 12.42 17.75
N LYS A 67 11.79 11.61 18.63
CA LYS A 67 13.19 11.15 18.49
C LYS A 67 13.40 10.30 17.23
N SER A 68 12.33 9.72 16.67
CA SER A 68 12.36 8.94 15.43
C SER A 68 11.94 9.76 14.20
N MET A 69 11.78 11.07 14.31
CA MET A 69 11.57 11.98 13.19
C MET A 69 12.90 12.35 12.53
N SER A 70 12.88 12.51 11.22
CA SER A 70 14.02 13.10 10.53
C SER A 70 14.01 14.63 10.67
N PRO A 71 15.17 15.24 10.93
CA PRO A 71 15.31 16.70 10.86
C PRO A 71 15.35 17.21 9.42
N ILE A 72 15.51 16.32 8.44
CA ILE A 72 15.61 16.66 7.02
C ILE A 72 14.20 16.68 6.42
N LYS A 73 13.78 17.84 5.89
CA LYS A 73 12.49 17.98 5.21
C LYS A 73 12.44 17.06 3.97
N GLY A 74 11.32 16.34 3.81
CA GLY A 74 11.14 15.40 2.70
C GLY A 74 11.77 14.02 2.89
N TYR A 75 12.37 13.76 4.06
CA TYR A 75 12.90 12.43 4.38
C TYR A 75 11.75 11.41 4.50
N PRO A 76 11.79 10.26 3.79
CA PRO A 76 10.62 9.40 3.65
C PRO A 76 10.37 8.43 4.81
N TYR A 77 11.36 8.23 5.71
CA TYR A 77 11.33 7.17 6.72
C TYR A 77 11.46 7.68 8.15
N GLY A 78 10.89 6.94 9.09
CA GLY A 78 10.79 7.30 10.49
C GLY A 78 9.38 7.71 10.87
N TYR A 79 9.25 8.48 11.93
CA TYR A 79 7.97 8.93 12.47
C TYR A 79 7.49 10.23 11.79
N PHE A 80 6.19 10.30 11.53
CA PHE A 80 5.47 11.46 11.02
C PHE A 80 4.38 11.84 12.01
N SER A 81 4.43 13.06 12.52
CA SER A 81 3.48 13.56 13.52
C SER A 81 2.07 13.74 12.94
N PRO A 82 1.03 13.83 13.80
CA PRO A 82 -0.31 14.17 13.35
C PRO A 82 -0.34 15.45 12.50
N GLU A 83 -1.26 15.49 11.55
CA GLU A 83 -1.52 16.65 10.68
C GLU A 83 -0.32 17.07 9.78
N SER A 84 0.67 16.18 9.59
CA SER A 84 1.84 16.46 8.74
C SER A 84 1.61 16.21 7.25
N GLU A 85 0.51 15.57 6.87
CA GLU A 85 0.19 15.18 5.49
C GLU A 85 -1.24 15.58 5.08
N THR A 86 -1.44 15.77 3.78
CA THR A 86 -2.76 16.03 3.16
C THR A 86 -2.89 15.23 1.87
N LEU A 87 -3.41 14.00 1.94
CA LEU A 87 -3.47 13.09 0.79
C LEU A 87 -4.36 13.58 -0.35
N ALA A 88 -5.47 14.26 -0.05
CA ALA A 88 -6.38 14.80 -1.06
C ALA A 88 -5.71 15.78 -2.03
N LYS A 89 -4.58 16.39 -1.63
CA LYS A 89 -3.79 17.28 -2.48
C LYS A 89 -3.25 16.59 -3.74
N SER A 90 -3.00 15.26 -3.67
CA SER A 90 -2.59 14.45 -4.84
C SER A 90 -3.63 14.46 -5.97
N LYS A 91 -4.86 14.81 -5.68
CA LYS A 91 -5.98 14.95 -6.63
C LYS A 91 -6.40 16.41 -6.85
N GLY A 92 -5.57 17.36 -6.45
CA GLY A 92 -5.86 18.79 -6.59
C GLY A 92 -6.95 19.33 -5.65
N VAL A 93 -7.34 18.55 -4.62
CA VAL A 93 -8.37 18.94 -3.67
C VAL A 93 -7.75 19.55 -2.43
N ILE A 94 -8.17 20.76 -2.07
CA ILE A 94 -7.73 21.45 -0.86
C ILE A 94 -8.61 20.98 0.31
N THR A 95 -7.99 20.32 1.29
CA THR A 95 -8.63 19.90 2.55
C THR A 95 -7.74 20.27 3.72
N PRO A 96 -8.28 20.33 4.96
CA PRO A 96 -7.43 20.32 6.15
C PRO A 96 -6.50 19.11 6.17
N PRO A 97 -5.39 19.15 6.95
CA PRO A 97 -4.50 18.01 7.12
C PRO A 97 -5.22 16.75 7.61
N ASP A 98 -4.72 15.59 7.21
CA ASP A 98 -5.25 14.28 7.60
C ASP A 98 -5.02 14.02 9.11
N LEU A 99 -6.03 13.45 9.77
CA LEU A 99 -6.00 13.16 11.20
C LEU A 99 -5.33 11.81 11.47
N LYS A 100 -4.05 11.72 11.19
CA LYS A 100 -3.24 10.52 11.41
C LYS A 100 -1.80 10.87 11.75
N GLU A 101 -1.16 9.97 12.45
CA GLU A 101 0.30 9.88 12.58
C GLU A 101 0.78 8.58 11.94
N SER A 102 2.06 8.50 11.54
CA SER A 102 2.59 7.29 10.93
C SER A 102 4.04 7.02 11.28
N PHE A 103 4.45 5.75 11.12
CA PHE A 103 5.83 5.34 11.08
C PHE A 103 6.10 4.61 9.77
N ASN A 104 7.15 5.02 9.05
CA ASN A 104 7.48 4.52 7.72
C ASN A 104 8.85 3.88 7.69
N GLY A 105 8.99 2.77 6.97
CA GLY A 105 10.29 2.14 6.69
C GLY A 105 10.38 1.73 5.22
N GLY A 106 11.58 1.87 4.68
CA GLY A 106 11.89 1.57 3.29
C GLY A 106 12.39 0.15 3.05
N PRO A 107 12.96 -0.11 1.86
CA PRO A 107 13.49 -1.41 1.48
C PRO A 107 14.55 -1.92 2.47
N LEU A 108 14.49 -3.21 2.77
CA LEU A 108 15.47 -3.85 3.67
C LEU A 108 16.77 -4.22 2.96
N LYS A 109 16.74 -4.36 1.64
CA LYS A 109 17.87 -4.81 0.84
C LYS A 109 18.23 -3.80 -0.22
N LEU A 110 19.52 -3.52 -0.33
CA LEU A 110 20.06 -2.78 -1.45
C LEU A 110 20.22 -3.73 -2.65
N PRO A 111 20.00 -3.26 -3.88
CA PRO A 111 20.34 -4.03 -5.06
C PRO A 111 21.85 -4.25 -5.16
N ASN A 112 22.26 -5.35 -5.80
CA ASN A 112 23.67 -5.71 -6.01
C ASN A 112 24.32 -5.03 -7.22
N TYR A 113 23.67 -4.00 -7.76
CA TYR A 113 24.16 -3.18 -8.88
C TYR A 113 24.24 -1.71 -8.45
N LYS A 114 24.92 -0.90 -9.28
CA LYS A 114 25.09 0.53 -9.01
C LYS A 114 23.72 1.24 -9.09
N ILE A 115 23.26 1.76 -7.96
CA ILE A 115 22.05 2.58 -7.88
C ILE A 115 22.35 4.05 -8.24
N SER A 116 21.37 4.75 -8.81
CA SER A 116 21.47 6.18 -9.06
C SER A 116 21.48 6.98 -7.76
N LYS A 117 22.02 8.20 -7.80
CA LYS A 117 21.99 9.11 -6.65
C LYS A 117 20.56 9.41 -6.20
N GLU A 118 19.65 9.62 -7.15
CA GLU A 118 18.24 9.86 -6.87
C GLU A 118 17.58 8.68 -6.13
N ALA A 119 17.85 7.44 -6.57
CA ALA A 119 17.36 6.25 -5.89
C ALA A 119 17.89 6.17 -4.47
N GLN A 120 19.18 6.46 -4.28
CA GLN A 120 19.81 6.44 -2.96
C GLN A 120 19.20 7.48 -2.02
N GLU A 121 18.98 8.70 -2.51
CA GLU A 121 18.44 9.81 -1.73
C GLU A 121 16.92 9.71 -1.48
N PHE A 122 16.21 8.88 -2.23
CA PHE A 122 14.76 8.72 -2.06
C PHE A 122 14.36 7.39 -1.43
N CYS A 123 14.77 6.24 -1.99
CA CYS A 123 14.27 4.93 -1.56
C CYS A 123 15.19 4.21 -0.57
N TYR A 124 16.50 4.47 -0.60
CA TYR A 124 17.47 3.67 0.14
C TYR A 124 18.11 4.42 1.31
N LEU A 125 17.40 5.43 1.81
CA LEU A 125 17.79 6.12 3.04
C LEU A 125 17.55 5.21 4.26
N PRO A 126 18.38 5.31 5.31
CA PRO A 126 18.18 4.54 6.52
C PRO A 126 16.86 4.87 7.23
N THR A 127 16.15 3.87 7.72
CA THR A 127 14.99 4.09 8.59
C THR A 127 15.47 4.58 9.97
N ILE A 128 14.86 5.63 10.50
CA ILE A 128 15.15 6.17 11.84
C ILE A 128 14.32 5.39 12.87
N TRP A 129 14.95 4.39 13.48
CA TRP A 129 14.27 3.45 14.38
C TRP A 129 13.97 4.04 15.75
N PRO A 130 12.79 3.78 16.33
CA PRO A 130 12.49 4.17 17.70
C PRO A 130 13.18 3.23 18.71
N GLU A 131 13.47 3.77 19.90
CA GLU A 131 14.04 3.03 21.03
C GLU A 131 13.00 2.15 21.74
N VAL A 132 12.28 1.32 20.97
CA VAL A 132 11.34 0.32 21.49
C VAL A 132 11.97 -1.06 21.32
N PRO A 133 12.05 -1.89 22.38
CA PRO A 133 12.63 -3.22 22.26
C PRO A 133 12.03 -4.04 21.14
N ASN A 134 12.87 -4.68 20.33
CA ASN A 134 12.51 -5.53 19.20
C ASN A 134 11.73 -4.83 18.06
N PHE A 135 11.57 -3.51 18.08
CA PHE A 135 10.80 -2.81 17.05
C PHE A 135 11.35 -3.08 15.64
N LYS A 136 12.66 -2.86 15.46
CA LYS A 136 13.33 -3.10 14.18
C LYS A 136 13.20 -4.57 13.76
N LEU A 137 13.46 -5.52 14.64
CA LEU A 137 13.36 -6.96 14.36
C LEU A 137 11.98 -7.35 13.83
N TYR A 138 10.92 -7.00 14.56
CA TYR A 138 9.56 -7.38 14.17
C TYR A 138 9.04 -6.59 12.95
N TRP A 139 9.57 -5.39 12.72
CA TRP A 139 9.32 -4.64 11.50
C TRP A 139 9.93 -5.35 10.28
N GLU A 140 11.20 -5.76 10.36
CA GLU A 140 11.91 -6.45 9.28
C GLU A 140 11.31 -7.83 8.98
N ASP A 141 10.90 -8.58 10.02
CA ASP A 141 10.18 -9.85 9.88
C ASP A 141 8.87 -9.66 9.11
N TYR A 142 8.06 -8.70 9.54
CA TYR A 142 6.78 -8.41 8.88
C TYR A 142 6.97 -7.88 7.46
N TYR A 143 7.93 -6.99 7.25
CA TYR A 143 8.26 -6.47 5.93
C TYR A 143 8.61 -7.60 4.95
N SER A 144 9.46 -8.53 5.38
CA SER A 144 9.87 -9.69 4.58
C SER A 144 8.69 -10.60 4.23
N GLU A 145 7.76 -10.80 5.15
CA GLU A 145 6.52 -11.55 4.88
C GLU A 145 5.61 -10.81 3.88
N MET A 146 5.55 -9.48 3.94
CA MET A 146 4.77 -8.70 2.97
C MET A 146 5.41 -8.73 1.56
N GLU A 147 6.74 -8.72 1.45
CA GLU A 147 7.42 -8.95 0.17
C GLU A 147 7.07 -10.33 -0.41
N ASN A 148 7.11 -11.37 0.42
CA ASN A 148 6.78 -12.73 0.00
C ASN A 148 5.30 -12.85 -0.42
N LEU A 149 4.38 -12.27 0.36
CA LEU A 149 2.95 -12.25 0.02
C LEU A 149 2.71 -11.48 -1.28
N SER A 150 3.39 -10.34 -1.47
CA SER A 150 3.29 -9.55 -2.71
C SER A 150 3.74 -10.33 -3.94
N LYS A 151 4.86 -11.07 -3.85
CA LYS A 151 5.34 -11.92 -4.95
C LYS A 151 4.31 -12.98 -5.34
N ARG A 152 3.67 -13.64 -4.35
CA ARG A 152 2.62 -14.63 -4.58
C ARG A 152 1.40 -13.99 -5.27
N ILE A 153 0.97 -12.80 -4.81
CA ILE A 153 -0.14 -12.06 -5.43
C ILE A 153 0.22 -11.64 -6.85
N MET A 154 1.44 -11.14 -7.09
CA MET A 154 1.90 -10.77 -8.44
C MET A 154 1.94 -11.97 -9.39
N SER A 155 2.23 -13.19 -8.89
CA SER A 155 2.13 -14.42 -9.68
C SER A 155 0.68 -14.74 -10.05
N VAL A 156 -0.27 -14.55 -9.13
CA VAL A 156 -1.72 -14.67 -9.42
C VAL A 156 -2.16 -13.64 -10.47
N PHE A 157 -1.70 -12.41 -10.32
CA PHE A 157 -1.98 -11.31 -11.25
C PHE A 157 -1.45 -11.59 -12.67
N ALA A 158 -0.25 -12.19 -12.77
CA ALA A 158 0.28 -12.61 -14.07
C ALA A 158 -0.67 -13.58 -14.76
N ILE A 159 -1.14 -14.62 -14.06
CA ILE A 159 -2.08 -15.60 -14.59
C ILE A 159 -3.41 -14.93 -15.00
N ALA A 160 -3.92 -14.00 -14.16
CA ALA A 160 -5.16 -13.27 -14.45
C ALA A 160 -5.05 -12.34 -15.69
N LEU A 161 -3.83 -11.97 -16.08
CA LEU A 161 -3.53 -11.16 -17.25
C LEU A 161 -3.05 -11.98 -18.46
N ASP A 162 -3.27 -13.30 -18.45
CA ASP A 162 -2.84 -14.24 -19.48
C ASP A 162 -1.32 -14.24 -19.72
N LEU A 163 -0.54 -14.07 -18.65
CA LEU A 163 0.91 -14.04 -18.66
C LEU A 163 1.50 -15.25 -17.88
N PRO A 164 2.75 -15.66 -18.18
CA PRO A 164 3.44 -16.64 -17.35
C PRO A 164 3.48 -16.21 -15.88
N SER A 165 3.25 -17.13 -14.94
CA SER A 165 3.16 -16.84 -13.50
C SER A 165 4.38 -16.10 -12.91
N ASN A 166 5.56 -16.27 -13.51
CA ASN A 166 6.81 -15.61 -13.15
C ASN A 166 7.08 -14.29 -13.90
N PHE A 167 6.14 -13.81 -14.72
CA PHE A 167 6.35 -12.65 -15.59
C PHE A 167 6.86 -11.42 -14.84
N PHE A 168 6.33 -11.14 -13.65
CA PHE A 168 6.69 -9.95 -12.88
C PHE A 168 7.99 -10.09 -12.08
N GLU A 169 8.54 -11.29 -11.89
CA GLU A 169 9.71 -11.53 -11.02
C GLU A 169 10.91 -10.63 -11.34
N LYS A 170 11.22 -10.45 -12.62
CA LYS A 170 12.34 -9.60 -13.05
C LYS A 170 12.17 -8.12 -12.72
N PHE A 171 10.93 -7.68 -12.51
CA PHE A 171 10.61 -6.29 -12.18
C PHE A 171 10.52 -6.03 -10.67
N ILE A 172 10.49 -7.09 -9.85
CA ILE A 172 10.28 -7.04 -8.40
C ILE A 172 11.33 -7.83 -7.61
N ASN A 173 12.51 -8.05 -8.16
CA ASN A 173 13.59 -8.78 -7.46
C ASN A 173 14.39 -7.89 -6.48
N TYR A 174 14.34 -6.55 -6.66
CA TYR A 174 14.81 -5.52 -5.73
C TYR A 174 13.77 -4.41 -5.58
N PRO A 175 12.58 -4.73 -5.03
CA PRO A 175 11.45 -3.82 -5.01
C PRO A 175 11.72 -2.62 -4.11
N ILE A 176 11.36 -1.41 -4.58
CA ILE A 176 11.44 -0.19 -3.77
C ILE A 176 10.20 0.02 -2.90
N SER A 177 9.72 -1.06 -2.31
CA SER A 177 8.51 -1.08 -1.49
C SER A 177 8.70 -0.32 -0.18
N ALA A 178 7.60 0.16 0.40
CA ALA A 178 7.61 0.81 1.70
C ALA A 178 6.52 0.23 2.61
N LEU A 179 6.86 -0.01 3.88
CA LEU A 179 5.91 -0.37 4.92
C LEU A 179 5.57 0.88 5.73
N ARG A 180 4.28 1.10 5.95
CA ARG A 180 3.76 2.21 6.75
C ARG A 180 2.80 1.69 7.82
N ALA A 181 3.08 2.03 9.08
CA ALA A 181 2.13 1.89 10.18
C ALA A 181 1.38 3.20 10.37
N LEU A 182 0.06 3.14 10.36
CA LEU A 182 -0.81 4.30 10.54
C LEU A 182 -1.55 4.19 11.87
N ASN A 183 -1.53 5.25 12.65
CA ASN A 183 -2.38 5.44 13.81
C ASN A 183 -3.31 6.63 13.57
N TYR A 184 -4.59 6.39 13.69
CA TYR A 184 -5.64 7.40 13.68
C TYR A 184 -6.12 7.56 15.11
N PRO A 185 -5.65 8.57 15.86
CA PRO A 185 -5.99 8.74 17.28
C PRO A 185 -7.48 9.04 17.48
N PRO A 186 -7.99 8.93 18.70
CA PRO A 186 -9.30 9.46 19.05
C PRO A 186 -9.42 10.93 18.66
N ILE A 187 -10.59 11.35 18.21
CA ILE A 187 -10.86 12.73 17.84
C ILE A 187 -11.51 13.42 19.03
N GLU A 188 -10.71 14.26 19.71
CA GLU A 188 -11.14 14.97 20.91
C GLU A 188 -11.63 16.40 20.60
N LYS A 189 -11.35 16.89 19.39
CA LYS A 189 -11.71 18.23 18.92
C LYS A 189 -12.81 18.17 17.88
N GLU A 190 -13.52 19.28 17.71
CA GLU A 190 -14.43 19.44 16.59
C GLU A 190 -13.68 19.39 15.26
N LEU A 191 -14.22 18.64 14.31
CA LEU A 191 -13.61 18.48 13.00
C LEU A 191 -13.77 19.75 12.18
N LEU A 192 -12.72 20.12 11.47
CA LEU A 192 -12.82 21.16 10.45
C LEU A 192 -13.70 20.67 9.29
N PRO A 193 -14.38 21.58 8.55
CA PRO A 193 -15.16 21.21 7.38
C PRO A 193 -14.35 20.36 6.40
N ASN A 194 -14.88 19.21 5.98
CA ASN A 194 -14.23 18.23 5.10
C ASN A 194 -12.94 17.58 5.61
N GLN A 195 -12.60 17.73 6.88
CA GLN A 195 -11.46 17.05 7.47
C GLN A 195 -11.69 15.54 7.55
N GLN A 196 -10.72 14.75 7.14
CA GLN A 196 -10.79 13.29 7.10
C GLN A 196 -9.63 12.65 7.88
N ARG A 197 -9.76 11.38 8.19
CA ARG A 197 -8.64 10.59 8.73
C ARG A 197 -7.60 10.32 7.65
N ALA A 198 -8.04 10.07 6.41
CA ALA A 198 -7.21 10.07 5.22
C ALA A 198 -8.06 10.59 4.04
N GLY A 199 -7.61 11.67 3.41
CA GLY A 199 -8.28 12.28 2.27
C GLY A 199 -8.39 11.35 1.07
N ALA A 200 -9.32 11.62 0.16
CA ALA A 200 -9.53 10.79 -1.03
C ALA A 200 -8.31 10.82 -1.96
N HIS A 201 -7.74 9.64 -2.26
CA HIS A 201 -6.53 9.47 -3.07
C HIS A 201 -6.52 8.11 -3.78
N THR A 202 -5.56 7.92 -4.67
CA THR A 202 -5.15 6.62 -5.23
C THR A 202 -3.73 6.33 -4.77
N ASP A 203 -3.34 5.05 -4.73
CA ASP A 203 -1.97 4.64 -4.44
C ASP A 203 -1.12 4.65 -5.72
N TYR A 204 0.18 4.92 -5.60
CA TYR A 204 1.04 5.16 -6.76
C TYR A 204 1.67 3.91 -7.35
N GLY A 205 1.74 2.82 -6.57
CA GLY A 205 2.52 1.64 -6.88
C GLY A 205 1.84 0.60 -7.77
N SER A 206 2.36 -0.62 -7.71
CA SER A 206 1.73 -1.78 -8.37
C SER A 206 0.52 -2.27 -7.59
N LEU A 207 0.69 -2.56 -6.31
CA LEU A 207 -0.39 -2.96 -5.41
C LEU A 207 -0.11 -2.51 -3.97
N THR A 208 -1.15 -2.37 -3.19
CA THR A 208 -1.08 -2.07 -1.77
C THR A 208 -1.70 -3.21 -0.97
N LEU A 209 -1.01 -3.65 0.09
CA LEU A 209 -1.54 -4.60 1.06
C LEU A 209 -1.85 -3.86 2.35
N LEU A 210 -3.13 -3.82 2.72
CA LEU A 210 -3.58 -3.19 3.96
C LEU A 210 -4.04 -4.23 4.97
N ARG A 211 -3.48 -4.17 6.18
CA ARG A 211 -3.87 -4.99 7.33
C ARG A 211 -4.35 -4.11 8.47
N PRO A 212 -5.64 -4.14 8.84
CA PRO A 212 -6.11 -3.48 10.06
C PRO A 212 -5.65 -4.27 11.30
N PHE A 213 -5.43 -3.57 12.42
CA PHE A 213 -5.09 -4.25 13.69
C PHE A 213 -6.32 -4.98 14.24
N ASP A 214 -7.45 -4.29 14.29
CA ASP A 214 -8.71 -4.81 14.84
C ASP A 214 -9.81 -4.80 13.80
N LYS A 215 -10.52 -3.66 13.69
CA LYS A 215 -11.63 -3.47 12.77
C LYS A 215 -11.28 -2.47 11.67
N ILE A 216 -11.76 -2.77 10.47
CA ILE A 216 -11.83 -1.75 9.41
C ILE A 216 -13.01 -0.85 9.76
N ASP A 217 -12.74 0.43 9.99
CA ASP A 217 -13.77 1.42 10.24
C ASP A 217 -13.50 2.66 9.39
N GLY A 218 -14.50 3.07 8.62
CA GLY A 218 -14.47 4.25 7.79
C GLY A 218 -13.66 4.15 6.49
N LEU A 219 -13.08 2.99 6.15
CA LEU A 219 -12.47 2.82 4.82
C LEU A 219 -13.55 2.71 3.75
N GLN A 220 -13.51 3.62 2.79
CA GLN A 220 -14.44 3.68 1.67
C GLN A 220 -13.69 3.72 0.34
N ILE A 221 -14.26 3.06 -0.65
CA ILE A 221 -13.82 3.11 -2.05
C ILE A 221 -14.90 3.77 -2.90
N LYS A 222 -14.51 4.36 -4.01
CA LYS A 222 -15.43 4.95 -4.97
C LYS A 222 -15.76 3.93 -6.05
N ASP A 223 -17.03 3.55 -6.18
CA ASP A 223 -17.47 2.60 -7.19
C ASP A 223 -17.58 3.24 -8.60
N MET A 224 -17.87 2.43 -9.61
CA MET A 224 -18.06 2.88 -10.98
C MET A 224 -19.19 3.89 -11.18
N ASN A 225 -20.17 3.91 -10.27
CA ASN A 225 -21.27 4.89 -10.26
C ASN A 225 -20.92 6.16 -9.48
N ASN A 226 -19.64 6.35 -9.15
CA ASN A 226 -19.15 7.47 -8.33
C ASN A 226 -19.70 7.52 -6.90
N LYS A 227 -20.21 6.40 -6.36
CA LYS A 227 -20.69 6.30 -4.98
C LYS A 227 -19.60 5.77 -4.06
N TRP A 228 -19.55 6.30 -2.85
CA TRP A 228 -18.68 5.79 -1.80
C TRP A 228 -19.31 4.56 -1.15
N ILE A 229 -18.60 3.43 -1.19
CA ILE A 229 -19.00 2.18 -0.56
C ILE A 229 -17.97 1.75 0.48
N GLU A 230 -18.44 1.20 1.61
CA GLU A 230 -17.56 0.72 2.66
C GLU A 230 -16.92 -0.62 2.27
N VAL A 231 -15.63 -0.76 2.61
CA VAL A 231 -14.94 -2.04 2.47
C VAL A 231 -15.32 -2.92 3.66
N PRO A 232 -15.83 -4.15 3.42
CA PRO A 232 -16.25 -5.05 4.49
C PRO A 232 -15.05 -5.49 5.34
N ASN A 233 -15.32 -5.65 6.64
CA ASN A 233 -14.32 -6.14 7.59
C ASN A 233 -14.40 -7.67 7.69
N ILE A 234 -13.41 -8.34 7.12
CA ILE A 234 -13.24 -9.79 7.20
C ILE A 234 -12.07 -10.11 8.13
N LYS A 235 -12.33 -10.93 9.14
CA LYS A 235 -11.29 -11.33 10.10
C LYS A 235 -10.17 -12.11 9.38
N ASN A 236 -8.93 -11.90 9.79
CA ASN A 236 -7.75 -12.55 9.22
C ASN A 236 -7.65 -12.41 7.70
N SER A 237 -7.87 -11.22 7.19
CA SER A 237 -7.72 -10.91 5.77
C SER A 237 -6.77 -9.74 5.55
N PHE A 238 -6.29 -9.62 4.32
CA PHE A 238 -5.68 -8.41 3.80
C PHE A 238 -6.62 -7.77 2.78
N ILE A 239 -6.69 -6.44 2.80
CA ILE A 239 -7.30 -5.68 1.72
C ILE A 239 -6.19 -5.33 0.74
N ILE A 240 -6.44 -5.62 -0.53
CA ILE A 240 -5.52 -5.32 -1.62
C ILE A 240 -6.18 -4.30 -2.51
N ASN A 241 -5.42 -3.31 -2.96
CA ASN A 241 -5.84 -2.41 -4.03
C ASN A 241 -4.76 -2.24 -5.09
N ILE A 242 -5.22 -2.04 -6.30
CA ILE A 242 -4.42 -1.73 -7.48
C ILE A 242 -3.96 -0.28 -7.38
N GLY A 243 -2.65 -0.05 -7.62
CA GLY A 243 -2.09 1.28 -7.69
C GLY A 243 -1.99 1.84 -9.12
N ASP A 244 -1.69 3.13 -9.23
CA ASP A 244 -1.61 3.87 -10.51
C ASP A 244 -0.64 3.23 -11.50
N LEU A 245 0.48 2.68 -11.01
CA LEU A 245 1.49 2.06 -11.87
C LEU A 245 0.99 0.73 -12.46
N MET A 246 0.19 -0.04 -11.71
CA MET A 246 -0.43 -1.27 -12.24
C MET A 246 -1.57 -0.93 -13.22
N ALA A 247 -2.34 0.12 -12.96
CA ALA A 247 -3.35 0.60 -13.92
C ALA A 247 -2.69 0.99 -15.25
N LEU A 248 -1.55 1.71 -15.21
CA LEU A 248 -0.74 2.01 -16.40
C LEU A 248 -0.23 0.72 -17.07
N TRP A 249 0.32 -0.22 -16.29
CA TRP A 249 0.86 -1.49 -16.80
C TRP A 249 -0.20 -2.31 -17.54
N THR A 250 -1.43 -2.31 -17.00
CA THR A 250 -2.58 -2.99 -17.59
C THR A 250 -3.36 -2.13 -18.59
N ASN A 251 -2.83 -0.99 -19.04
CA ASN A 251 -3.48 -0.10 -20.00
C ASN A 251 -4.91 0.31 -19.60
N ASP A 252 -5.12 0.54 -18.26
CA ASP A 252 -6.41 0.76 -17.59
C ASP A 252 -7.41 -0.41 -17.67
N ARG A 253 -6.96 -1.64 -17.95
CA ARG A 253 -7.80 -2.82 -17.77
C ARG A 253 -8.17 -3.00 -16.31
N TRP A 254 -7.23 -2.77 -15.40
CA TRP A 254 -7.47 -2.72 -13.95
C TRP A 254 -7.46 -1.29 -13.43
N THR A 255 -8.35 -1.00 -12.50
CA THR A 255 -8.60 0.36 -12.05
C THR A 255 -7.81 0.68 -10.77
N SER A 256 -7.05 1.78 -10.79
CA SER A 256 -6.55 2.39 -9.55
C SER A 256 -7.68 3.20 -8.90
N THR A 257 -8.32 2.61 -7.90
CA THR A 257 -9.59 3.13 -7.38
C THR A 257 -9.39 4.16 -6.29
N LEU A 258 -10.13 5.27 -6.40
CA LEU A 258 -10.15 6.32 -5.40
C LEU A 258 -10.70 5.79 -4.08
N HIS A 259 -9.97 6.00 -2.99
CA HIS A 259 -10.36 5.56 -1.65
C HIS A 259 -10.06 6.61 -0.59
N ARG A 260 -10.72 6.51 0.57
CA ARG A 260 -10.59 7.44 1.69
C ARG A 260 -10.85 6.75 3.02
N VAL A 261 -10.46 7.43 4.12
CA VAL A 261 -10.85 7.01 5.48
C VAL A 261 -11.60 8.16 6.14
N ILE A 262 -12.90 7.94 6.38
CA ILE A 262 -13.75 8.92 7.06
C ILE A 262 -13.71 8.73 8.58
N PRO A 263 -13.94 9.78 9.38
CA PRO A 263 -14.09 9.69 10.82
C PRO A 263 -15.46 9.12 11.16
N LYS A 264 -15.55 7.81 11.41
CA LYS A 264 -16.81 7.13 11.73
C LYS A 264 -17.01 6.95 13.24
N ASN A 265 -15.96 6.51 13.95
CA ASN A 265 -15.94 6.41 15.40
C ASN A 265 -14.83 7.28 15.96
N ASN A 266 -15.21 8.37 16.63
CA ASN A 266 -14.26 9.36 17.13
C ASN A 266 -13.68 9.01 18.51
N LYS A 267 -14.25 8.04 19.22
CA LYS A 267 -13.86 7.72 20.61
C LYS A 267 -12.71 6.73 20.73
N THR A 268 -12.40 5.99 19.67
CA THR A 268 -11.34 4.97 19.67
C THR A 268 -10.29 5.24 18.62
N SER A 269 -9.05 4.86 18.91
CA SER A 269 -8.00 4.87 17.90
C SER A 269 -8.24 3.74 16.89
N ARG A 270 -7.81 3.98 15.65
CA ARG A 270 -7.75 2.98 14.58
C ARG A 270 -6.31 2.85 14.13
N LYS A 271 -5.82 1.62 13.98
CA LYS A 271 -4.46 1.37 13.50
C LYS A 271 -4.48 0.43 12.31
N THR A 272 -3.57 0.65 11.36
CA THR A 272 -3.39 -0.21 10.18
C THR A 272 -1.93 -0.30 9.80
N LEU A 273 -1.55 -1.44 9.22
CA LEU A 273 -0.31 -1.61 8.47
C LEU A 273 -0.61 -1.57 6.99
N VAL A 274 0.18 -0.84 6.26
CA VAL A 274 0.04 -0.68 4.81
C VAL A 274 1.39 -0.96 4.17
N PHE A 275 1.45 -1.95 3.29
CA PHE A 275 2.63 -2.25 2.50
C PHE A 275 2.39 -1.80 1.06
N PHE A 276 3.09 -0.76 0.65
CA PHE A 276 3.08 -0.25 -0.72
C PHE A 276 4.10 -1.03 -1.54
N HIS A 277 3.63 -2.01 -2.29
CA HIS A 277 4.50 -2.79 -3.16
C HIS A 277 4.80 -1.99 -4.43
N GLN A 278 6.10 -1.87 -4.71
CA GLN A 278 6.64 -1.17 -5.88
C GLN A 278 7.52 -2.11 -6.69
N PRO A 279 7.66 -1.92 -7.99
CA PRO A 279 8.72 -2.58 -8.75
C PRO A 279 10.12 -2.10 -8.33
N ASN A 280 11.17 -2.61 -8.97
CA ASN A 280 12.52 -2.09 -8.85
C ASN A 280 12.57 -0.61 -9.28
N TRP A 281 13.53 0.14 -8.78
CA TRP A 281 13.71 1.55 -9.14
C TRP A 281 13.79 1.78 -10.65
N ASP A 282 14.58 0.96 -11.34
CA ASP A 282 14.89 1.05 -12.76
C ASP A 282 13.96 0.20 -13.66
N ALA A 283 12.92 -0.40 -13.07
CA ALA A 283 11.97 -1.18 -13.84
C ALA A 283 11.25 -0.32 -14.89
N LYS A 284 11.36 -0.76 -16.15
CA LYS A 284 10.63 -0.17 -17.26
C LYS A 284 9.23 -0.73 -17.33
N ILE A 285 8.26 0.13 -17.19
CA ILE A 285 6.84 -0.20 -17.16
C ILE A 285 6.22 0.26 -18.47
N LYS A 286 5.81 -0.69 -19.27
CA LYS A 286 5.13 -0.50 -20.55
C LYS A 286 3.82 -1.24 -20.54
N CYS A 287 2.79 -0.75 -21.24
CA CYS A 287 1.53 -1.45 -21.36
C CYS A 287 1.73 -2.92 -21.76
N LEU A 288 1.11 -3.84 -21.03
CA LEU A 288 1.17 -5.28 -21.29
C LEU A 288 0.49 -5.59 -22.63
N SER A 289 1.11 -6.39 -23.47
CA SER A 289 0.54 -6.75 -24.78
C SER A 289 -0.83 -7.44 -24.67
N SER A 290 -1.04 -8.21 -23.60
CA SER A 290 -2.34 -8.83 -23.30
C SER A 290 -3.45 -7.83 -22.89
N CYS A 291 -3.10 -6.55 -22.69
CA CYS A 291 -4.02 -5.47 -22.30
C CYS A 291 -4.13 -4.36 -23.37
N VAL A 292 -3.56 -4.56 -24.55
CA VAL A 292 -3.57 -3.56 -25.63
C VAL A 292 -4.50 -4.02 -26.76
N ASP A 293 -5.78 -3.64 -26.68
CA ASP A 293 -6.76 -3.97 -27.70
C ASP A 293 -6.81 -2.93 -28.84
N THR A 294 -6.80 -1.63 -28.47
CA THR A 294 -6.99 -0.50 -29.41
C THR A 294 -5.79 0.44 -29.48
N GLY A 295 -4.67 0.05 -28.87
CA GLY A 295 -3.46 0.86 -28.77
C GLY A 295 -3.03 1.15 -27.33
N GLU A 296 -1.75 1.50 -27.18
CA GLU A 296 -1.19 1.88 -25.89
C GLU A 296 -1.69 3.27 -25.48
N LYS A 297 -2.30 3.40 -24.31
CA LYS A 297 -2.73 4.69 -23.75
C LYS A 297 -1.59 5.48 -23.14
N TYR A 298 -0.53 4.77 -22.74
CA TYR A 298 0.58 5.32 -21.98
C TYR A 298 1.91 5.01 -22.64
N SER A 299 2.83 5.97 -22.63
CA SER A 299 4.25 5.72 -22.93
C SER A 299 4.91 4.95 -21.80
N GLU A 300 6.03 4.28 -22.14
CA GLU A 300 6.87 3.62 -21.14
C GLU A 300 7.33 4.61 -20.05
N VAL A 301 7.24 4.20 -18.79
CA VAL A 301 7.78 4.95 -17.64
C VAL A 301 8.80 4.10 -16.87
N ILE A 302 9.67 4.76 -16.11
CA ILE A 302 10.57 4.09 -15.16
C ILE A 302 9.97 4.22 -13.77
N SER A 303 9.82 3.08 -13.07
CA SER A 303 9.09 2.97 -11.80
C SER A 303 9.54 3.98 -10.73
N GLY A 304 10.84 4.09 -10.47
CA GLY A 304 11.37 4.97 -9.43
C GLY A 304 11.14 6.46 -9.69
N PRO A 305 11.57 7.00 -10.85
CA PRO A 305 11.28 8.38 -11.23
C PRO A 305 9.78 8.71 -11.24
N TYR A 306 8.93 7.79 -11.73
CA TYR A 306 7.48 7.95 -11.67
C TYR A 306 6.97 8.09 -10.23
N LEU A 307 7.43 7.24 -9.32
CA LEU A 307 7.06 7.30 -7.90
C LEU A 307 7.54 8.61 -7.26
N LEU A 308 8.78 9.04 -7.56
CA LEU A 308 9.35 10.29 -7.04
C LEU A 308 8.55 11.51 -7.51
N GLU A 309 8.12 11.55 -8.76
CA GLU A 309 7.27 12.63 -9.29
C GLU A 309 5.92 12.69 -8.54
N LYS A 310 5.26 11.53 -8.38
CA LYS A 310 4.00 11.42 -7.62
C LYS A 310 4.17 11.87 -6.17
N PHE A 311 5.25 11.45 -5.52
CA PHE A 311 5.53 11.83 -4.14
C PHE A 311 5.76 13.34 -4.00
N ASN A 312 6.56 13.94 -4.88
CA ASN A 312 6.82 15.38 -4.89
C ASN A 312 5.56 16.22 -5.13
N SER A 313 4.58 15.70 -5.87
CA SER A 313 3.30 16.36 -6.11
C SER A 313 2.42 16.44 -4.85
N THR A 314 2.67 15.59 -3.85
CA THR A 314 1.87 15.50 -2.62
C THR A 314 2.48 16.20 -1.41
N ILE A 315 3.80 16.39 -1.41
CA ILE A 315 4.47 17.12 -0.32
C ILE A 315 4.15 18.62 -0.45
N GLN A 316 3.85 19.26 0.65
CA GLN A 316 3.73 20.71 0.68
C GLN A 316 5.12 21.35 0.51
N LYS A 317 5.26 22.19 -0.52
CA LYS A 317 6.42 23.07 -0.66
C LYS A 317 6.44 24.13 0.42
#